data_7f104aba81f0c83c7f61effb65ca0636
#
_entry.id   7f104aba81f0c83c7f61effb65ca0636
#
_cell.length_a   1.000
_cell.length_b   1.000
_cell.length_c   1.000
_cell.angle_alpha   90.00
_cell.angle_beta   90.00
_cell.angle_gamma   90.00
#
_symmetry.space_group_name_H-M   'P 1'
#
loop_
_entity.id
_entity.type
_entity.pdbx_description
1 polymer ?
#
loop_
_entity_poly.entity_id
_entity_poly.type
_entity_poly.pdbx_seq_one_letter_code
_entity_poly.pdbx_strand_id
1 'polypeptide(L)'
;MTRGIGRNVVALGLVSLFTDISSEMLVYVIPLYLANVLLAPAAVIGLIEGVAESTASVLKLISGTLSDRLSRRRLLVDIGYSTSVVAKLLYLVAVAWPVVLLGRVGDRFGKGIRTSPRDALIAASTAPEYRGAAYGLHRAMDTTGAFAGVF
;
A
#
# COMPACT_ATOMS: atom_id res chain seq x y z
N MET A 1 22.14 -9.41 14.56
CA MET A 1 20.73 -9.78 14.41
C MET A 1 20.25 -9.98 12.97
N THR A 2 21.05 -9.69 11.95
CA THR A 2 20.66 -9.82 10.52
C THR A 2 21.22 -11.07 9.82
N ARG A 3 21.80 -12.01 10.54
CA ARG A 3 22.27 -13.28 9.99
C ARG A 3 21.07 -14.09 9.49
N GLY A 4 20.91 -14.23 8.18
CA GLY A 4 19.83 -14.99 7.53
C GLY A 4 18.72 -14.15 6.90
N ILE A 5 18.68 -12.83 7.11
CA ILE A 5 17.73 -11.93 6.44
C ILE A 5 18.38 -11.38 5.17
N GLY A 6 17.85 -11.75 4.02
CA GLY A 6 18.38 -11.34 2.72
C GLY A 6 18.20 -9.83 2.45
N ARG A 7 19.08 -9.26 1.61
CA ARG A 7 19.00 -7.86 1.16
C ARG A 7 17.63 -7.52 0.54
N ASN A 8 16.98 -8.50 -0.08
CA ASN A 8 15.64 -8.33 -0.66
C ASN A 8 14.58 -8.00 0.39
N VAL A 9 14.63 -8.62 1.57
CA VAL A 9 13.68 -8.36 2.66
C VAL A 9 13.83 -6.92 3.17
N VAL A 10 15.08 -6.47 3.35
CA VAL A 10 15.37 -5.09 3.78
C VAL A 10 14.91 -4.08 2.72
N ALA A 11 15.21 -4.34 1.44
CA ALA A 11 14.78 -3.47 0.35
C ALA A 11 13.26 -3.37 0.26
N LEU A 12 12.55 -4.51 0.30
CA LEU A 12 11.07 -4.54 0.32
C LEU A 12 10.51 -3.80 1.55
N GLY A 13 11.15 -3.98 2.71
CA GLY A 13 10.77 -3.28 3.93
C GLY A 13 10.93 -1.77 3.83
N LEU A 14 12.05 -1.27 3.27
CA LEU A 14 12.27 0.17 3.07
C LEU A 14 11.27 0.77 2.08
N VAL A 15 11.03 0.12 0.95
CA VAL A 15 10.03 0.58 -0.03
C VAL A 15 8.64 0.62 0.61
N SER A 16 8.28 -0.39 1.40
CA SER A 16 7.02 -0.44 2.11
C SER A 16 6.91 0.69 3.15
N LEU A 17 7.95 0.90 3.95
CA LEU A 17 8.02 1.95 4.96
C LEU A 17 7.73 3.34 4.34
N PHE A 18 8.46 3.73 3.30
CA PHE A 18 8.25 5.03 2.65
C PHE A 18 6.89 5.15 1.96
N THR A 19 6.41 4.06 1.37
CA THR A 19 5.09 4.05 0.75
C THR A 19 3.98 4.18 1.79
N ASP A 20 4.11 3.50 2.94
CA ASP A 20 3.12 3.56 4.01
C ASP A 20 3.16 4.92 4.74
N ILE A 21 4.33 5.55 4.96
CA ILE A 21 4.40 6.94 5.40
C ILE A 21 3.55 7.83 4.51
N SER A 22 3.81 7.79 3.20
CA SER A 22 3.09 8.61 2.22
C SER A 22 1.59 8.30 2.14
N SER A 23 1.18 7.03 2.25
CA SER A 23 -0.23 6.64 2.19
C SER A 23 -0.98 7.02 3.45
N GLU A 24 -0.38 6.86 4.62
CA GLU A 24 -1.03 7.19 5.91
C GLU A 24 -1.14 8.71 6.12
N MET A 25 -0.15 9.51 5.68
CA MET A 25 -0.32 10.98 5.63
C MET A 25 -1.60 11.37 4.86
N LEU A 26 -1.83 10.74 3.71
CA LEU A 26 -2.98 11.04 2.86
C LEU A 26 -4.32 10.59 3.46
N VAL A 27 -4.33 9.59 4.35
CA VAL A 27 -5.54 9.18 5.09
C VAL A 27 -6.12 10.32 5.91
N TYR A 28 -5.28 11.18 6.48
CA TYR A 28 -5.71 12.31 7.30
C TYR A 28 -5.88 13.59 6.49
N VAL A 29 -5.00 13.85 5.55
CA VAL A 29 -5.00 15.08 4.74
C VAL A 29 -6.16 15.11 3.74
N ILE A 30 -6.49 13.99 3.10
CA ILE A 30 -7.52 13.94 2.06
C ILE A 30 -8.92 14.26 2.59
N PRO A 31 -9.41 13.69 3.69
CA PRO A 31 -10.72 14.05 4.24
C PRO A 31 -10.80 15.54 4.61
N LEU A 32 -9.73 16.11 5.18
CA LEU A 32 -9.67 17.54 5.49
C LEU A 32 -9.69 18.41 4.23
N TYR A 33 -8.97 18.01 3.20
CA TYR A 33 -8.98 18.69 1.90
C TYR A 33 -10.37 18.64 1.24
N LEU A 34 -11.01 17.48 1.24
CA LEU A 34 -12.37 17.29 0.73
C LEU A 34 -13.38 18.16 1.48
N ALA A 35 -13.28 18.20 2.81
CA ALA A 35 -14.23 18.96 3.64
C ALA A 35 -14.03 20.47 3.55
N ASN A 36 -12.77 20.94 3.63
CA ASN A 36 -12.48 22.36 3.81
C ASN A 36 -12.17 23.12 2.50
N VAL A 37 -11.65 22.40 1.49
CA VAL A 37 -11.28 23.03 0.21
C VAL A 37 -12.30 22.73 -0.88
N LEU A 38 -12.67 21.46 -1.03
CA LEU A 38 -13.66 21.06 -2.05
C LEU A 38 -15.10 21.12 -1.53
N LEU A 39 -15.32 21.44 -0.26
CA LEU A 39 -16.63 21.55 0.39
C LEU A 39 -17.52 20.32 0.13
N ALA A 40 -16.90 19.13 0.05
CA ALA A 40 -17.60 17.91 -0.23
C ALA A 40 -18.46 17.48 0.98
N PRO A 41 -19.71 17.02 0.76
CA PRO A 41 -20.53 16.48 1.84
C PRO A 41 -19.87 15.27 2.52
N ALA A 42 -20.12 15.09 3.81
CA ALA A 42 -19.58 13.96 4.58
C ALA A 42 -19.91 12.59 3.95
N ALA A 43 -21.09 12.47 3.31
CA ALA A 43 -21.45 11.26 2.57
C ALA A 43 -20.52 10.94 1.40
N VAL A 44 -20.01 11.96 0.69
CA VAL A 44 -19.02 11.79 -0.40
C VAL A 44 -17.68 11.36 0.17
N ILE A 45 -17.26 11.93 1.29
CA ILE A 45 -16.00 11.56 1.98
C ILE A 45 -16.07 10.10 2.41
N GLY A 46 -17.17 9.69 3.06
CA GLY A 46 -17.39 8.31 3.47
C GLY A 46 -17.44 7.33 2.28
N LEU A 47 -18.07 7.74 1.17
CA LEU A 47 -18.10 6.96 -0.07
C LEU A 47 -16.68 6.73 -0.62
N ILE A 48 -15.87 7.78 -0.70
CA ILE A 48 -14.49 7.70 -1.21
C ILE A 48 -13.65 6.72 -0.38
N GLU A 49 -13.66 6.87 0.95
CA GLU A 49 -12.91 5.99 1.83
C GLU A 49 -13.45 4.54 1.81
N GLY A 50 -14.78 4.37 1.82
CA GLY A 50 -15.40 3.05 1.77
C GLY A 50 -15.09 2.29 0.48
N VAL A 51 -15.19 2.94 -0.69
CA VAL A 51 -14.87 2.32 -1.98
C VAL A 51 -13.37 1.99 -2.06
N ALA A 52 -12.51 2.90 -1.62
CA ALA A 52 -11.07 2.69 -1.64
C ALA A 52 -10.65 1.49 -0.77
N GLU A 53 -11.14 1.42 0.47
CA GLU A 53 -10.78 0.34 1.40
C GLU A 53 -11.36 -1.02 0.97
N SER A 54 -12.59 -1.03 0.44
CA SER A 54 -13.19 -2.21 -0.16
C SER A 54 -12.35 -2.73 -1.34
N THR A 55 -11.85 -1.83 -2.19
CA THR A 55 -10.97 -2.17 -3.31
C THR A 55 -9.70 -2.86 -2.82
N ALA A 56 -9.02 -2.31 -1.80
CA ALA A 56 -7.82 -2.93 -1.24
C ALA A 56 -8.10 -4.33 -0.68
N SER A 57 -9.20 -4.48 0.05
CA SER A 57 -9.57 -5.74 0.70
C SER A 57 -9.87 -6.84 -0.32
N VAL A 58 -10.69 -6.55 -1.34
CA VAL A 58 -11.03 -7.49 -2.41
C VAL A 58 -9.78 -7.88 -3.20
N LEU A 59 -8.96 -6.90 -3.58
CA LEU A 59 -7.75 -7.16 -4.35
C LEU A 59 -6.69 -7.94 -3.57
N LYS A 60 -6.61 -7.76 -2.27
CA LYS A 60 -5.70 -8.56 -1.42
C LYS A 60 -6.05 -10.05 -1.48
N LEU A 61 -7.34 -10.41 -1.49
CA LEU A 61 -7.79 -11.79 -1.64
C LEU A 61 -7.45 -12.34 -3.03
N ILE A 62 -7.75 -11.57 -4.08
CA ILE A 62 -7.52 -11.98 -5.46
C ILE A 62 -6.01 -12.05 -5.78
N SER A 63 -5.21 -11.12 -5.27
CA SER A 63 -3.76 -11.06 -5.56
C SER A 63 -2.99 -12.26 -5.03
N GLY A 64 -3.46 -12.91 -3.97
CA GLY A 64 -2.89 -14.17 -3.48
C GLY A 64 -3.01 -15.27 -4.51
N THR A 65 -4.21 -15.55 -4.98
CA THR A 65 -4.47 -16.58 -6.00
C THR A 65 -3.80 -16.25 -7.35
N LEU A 66 -3.79 -14.97 -7.74
CA LEU A 66 -3.13 -14.51 -8.96
C LEU A 66 -1.61 -14.69 -8.88
N SER A 67 -1.01 -14.35 -7.74
CA SER A 67 0.41 -14.52 -7.46
C SER A 67 0.86 -15.98 -7.59
N ASP A 68 0.05 -16.91 -7.08
CA ASP A 68 0.35 -18.34 -7.13
C ASP A 68 0.25 -18.90 -8.55
N ARG A 69 -0.72 -18.42 -9.34
CA ARG A 69 -0.92 -18.85 -10.73
C ARG A 69 0.11 -18.29 -11.71
N LEU A 70 0.46 -17.02 -11.58
CA LEU A 70 1.31 -16.32 -12.55
C LEU A 70 2.81 -16.57 -12.35
N SER A 71 3.26 -17.09 -11.22
CA SER A 71 4.68 -17.26 -10.86
C SER A 71 5.54 -15.97 -11.02
N ARG A 72 4.91 -14.82 -11.27
CA ARG A 72 5.55 -13.53 -11.52
C ARG A 72 5.33 -12.54 -10.35
N ARG A 73 5.64 -13.01 -9.14
CA ARG A 73 5.42 -12.25 -7.90
C ARG A 73 6.05 -10.85 -7.92
N ARG A 74 7.28 -10.74 -8.43
CA ARG A 74 8.00 -9.47 -8.53
C ARG A 74 7.25 -8.46 -9.40
N LEU A 75 6.75 -8.88 -10.56
CA LEU A 75 6.00 -8.00 -11.46
C LEU A 75 4.74 -7.42 -10.78
N LEU A 76 4.01 -8.24 -10.03
CA LEU A 76 2.82 -7.78 -9.30
C LEU A 76 3.18 -6.76 -8.19
N VAL A 77 4.30 -6.97 -7.52
CA VAL A 77 4.81 -6.02 -6.52
C VAL A 77 5.21 -4.70 -7.18
N ASP A 78 5.95 -4.75 -8.28
CA ASP A 78 6.40 -3.56 -9.02
C ASP A 78 5.20 -2.76 -9.57
N ILE A 79 4.20 -3.44 -10.17
CA ILE A 79 2.95 -2.83 -10.63
C ILE A 79 2.21 -2.18 -9.44
N GLY A 80 2.08 -2.88 -8.31
CA GLY A 80 1.38 -2.35 -7.15
C GLY A 80 2.01 -1.07 -6.59
N TYR A 81 3.34 -1.02 -6.47
CA TYR A 81 4.04 0.20 -6.03
C TYR A 81 3.95 1.31 -7.07
N SER A 82 4.15 1.01 -8.35
CA SER A 82 4.04 2.01 -9.43
C SER A 82 2.64 2.61 -9.51
N THR A 83 1.60 1.79 -9.39
CA THR A 83 0.20 2.26 -9.37
C THR A 83 -0.04 3.20 -8.18
N SER A 84 0.48 2.87 -6.98
CA SER A 84 0.37 3.76 -5.82
C SER A 84 1.06 5.11 -6.05
N VAL A 85 2.23 5.13 -6.70
CA VAL A 85 2.94 6.37 -7.02
C VAL A 85 2.14 7.22 -8.01
N VAL A 86 1.69 6.62 -9.13
CA VAL A 86 0.89 7.31 -10.15
C VAL A 86 -0.42 7.86 -9.55
N ALA A 87 -1.10 7.06 -8.73
CA ALA A 87 -2.32 7.47 -8.05
C ALA A 87 -2.11 8.69 -7.15
N LYS A 88 -0.97 8.76 -6.46
CA LYS A 88 -0.63 9.92 -5.62
C LYS A 88 -0.34 11.18 -6.43
N LEU A 89 0.21 11.05 -7.65
CA LEU A 89 0.40 12.20 -8.53
C LEU A 89 -0.92 12.83 -8.98
N LEU A 90 -2.03 12.07 -9.01
CA LEU A 90 -3.35 12.63 -9.32
C LEU A 90 -3.80 13.69 -8.31
N TYR A 91 -3.32 13.64 -7.07
CA TYR A 91 -3.68 14.66 -6.07
C TYR A 91 -3.11 16.05 -6.39
N LEU A 92 -2.04 16.13 -7.19
CA LEU A 92 -1.49 17.41 -7.62
C LEU A 92 -2.44 18.20 -8.55
N VAL A 93 -3.37 17.49 -9.20
CA VAL A 93 -4.37 18.06 -10.12
C VAL A 93 -5.81 17.85 -9.64
N ALA A 94 -5.99 17.53 -8.37
CA ALA A 94 -7.27 17.15 -7.78
C ALA A 94 -8.12 18.39 -7.43
N VAL A 95 -8.68 19.05 -8.43
CA VAL A 95 -9.58 20.21 -8.28
C VAL A 95 -11.04 19.84 -7.98
N ALA A 96 -11.39 18.56 -8.03
CA ALA A 96 -12.73 18.05 -7.78
C ALA A 96 -12.68 16.67 -7.12
N TRP A 97 -13.70 16.36 -6.31
CA TRP A 97 -13.77 15.10 -5.55
C TRP A 97 -13.67 13.81 -6.40
N PRO A 98 -14.15 13.72 -7.68
CA PRO A 98 -13.96 12.52 -8.48
C PRO A 98 -12.49 12.20 -8.78
N VAL A 99 -11.64 13.22 -8.92
CA VAL A 99 -10.19 13.03 -9.11
C VAL A 99 -9.56 12.48 -7.83
N VAL A 100 -10.01 12.99 -6.67
CA VAL A 100 -9.59 12.46 -5.37
C VAL A 100 -10.00 11.00 -5.21
N LEU A 101 -11.23 10.64 -5.61
CA LEU A 101 -11.71 9.26 -5.61
C LEU A 101 -10.81 8.35 -6.44
N LEU A 102 -10.46 8.75 -7.67
CA LEU A 102 -9.57 7.98 -8.55
C LEU A 102 -8.18 7.80 -7.91
N GLY A 103 -7.61 8.85 -7.33
CA GLY A 103 -6.35 8.78 -6.62
C GLY A 103 -6.42 7.82 -5.43
N ARG A 104 -7.48 7.90 -4.63
CA ARG A 104 -7.68 7.04 -3.46
C ARG A 104 -7.84 5.57 -3.83
N VAL A 105 -8.72 5.28 -4.79
CA VAL A 105 -8.96 3.93 -5.30
C VAL A 105 -7.68 3.37 -5.94
N GLY A 106 -6.95 4.17 -6.72
CA GLY A 106 -5.70 3.77 -7.35
C GLY A 106 -4.59 3.42 -6.34
N ASP A 107 -4.43 4.22 -5.28
CA ASP A 107 -3.46 3.91 -4.21
C ASP A 107 -3.84 2.62 -3.47
N ARG A 108 -5.11 2.43 -3.13
CA ARG A 108 -5.62 1.22 -2.48
C ARG A 108 -5.58 -0.01 -3.38
N PHE A 109 -5.81 0.18 -4.68
CA PHE A 109 -5.61 -0.87 -5.69
C PHE A 109 -4.14 -1.35 -5.69
N GLY A 110 -3.18 -0.43 -5.74
CA GLY A 110 -1.77 -0.74 -5.66
C GLY A 110 -1.41 -1.50 -4.37
N LYS A 111 -1.95 -1.06 -3.22
CA LYS A 111 -1.77 -1.74 -1.91
C LYS A 111 -2.35 -3.16 -1.93
N GLY A 112 -3.54 -3.35 -2.48
CA GLY A 112 -4.20 -4.65 -2.57
C GLY A 112 -3.43 -5.65 -3.42
N ILE A 113 -3.00 -5.23 -4.62
CA ILE A 113 -2.27 -6.11 -5.55
C ILE A 113 -0.90 -6.55 -5.02
N ARG A 114 -0.14 -5.66 -4.36
CA ARG A 114 1.24 -5.97 -3.94
C ARG A 114 1.34 -6.78 -2.66
N THR A 115 0.34 -6.74 -1.77
CA THR A 115 0.46 -7.28 -0.40
C THR A 115 0.78 -8.78 -0.40
N SER A 116 -0.05 -9.61 -1.01
CA SER A 116 0.17 -11.06 -1.01
C SER A 116 1.41 -11.50 -1.81
N PRO A 117 1.68 -10.98 -3.04
CA PRO A 117 2.92 -11.30 -3.76
C PRO A 117 4.18 -10.87 -3.01
N ARG A 118 4.16 -9.73 -2.32
CA ARG A 118 5.26 -9.25 -1.49
C ARG A 118 5.57 -10.22 -0.36
N ASP A 119 4.56 -10.64 0.38
CA ASP A 119 4.71 -11.58 1.47
C ASP A 119 5.26 -12.93 0.97
N ALA A 120 4.81 -13.40 -0.19
CA ALA A 120 5.34 -14.59 -0.85
C ALA A 120 6.81 -14.42 -1.29
N LEU A 121 7.23 -13.22 -1.74
CA LEU A 121 8.64 -12.93 -2.06
C LEU A 121 9.52 -12.94 -0.82
N ILE A 122 9.06 -12.41 0.30
CA ILE A 122 9.77 -12.46 1.59
C ILE A 122 10.00 -13.92 2.00
N ALA A 123 8.97 -14.76 1.94
CA ALA A 123 9.08 -16.18 2.25
C ALA A 123 10.05 -16.91 1.32
N ALA A 124 10.01 -16.63 0.01
CA ALA A 124 10.89 -17.26 -0.98
C ALA A 124 12.35 -16.80 -0.88
N SER A 125 12.59 -15.60 -0.36
CA SER A 125 13.93 -15.00 -0.20
C SER A 125 14.59 -15.34 1.13
N THR A 126 13.92 -16.12 2.00
CA THR A 126 14.37 -16.35 3.38
C THR A 126 14.32 -17.84 3.71
N ALA A 127 15.39 -18.37 4.30
CA ALA A 127 15.41 -19.76 4.78
C ALA A 127 14.31 -20.00 5.83
N PRO A 128 13.70 -21.19 5.88
CA PRO A 128 12.55 -21.49 6.73
C PRO A 128 12.73 -21.05 8.20
N GLU A 129 13.94 -21.24 8.74
CA GLU A 129 14.29 -20.94 10.13
C GLU A 129 14.24 -19.44 10.45
N TYR A 130 14.44 -18.58 9.44
CA TYR A 130 14.49 -17.11 9.58
C TYR A 130 13.24 -16.39 9.08
N ARG A 131 12.23 -17.10 8.56
CA ARG A 131 11.00 -16.50 8.02
C ARG A 131 10.26 -15.64 9.06
N GLY A 132 10.16 -16.14 10.29
CA GLY A 132 9.54 -15.37 11.37
C GLY A 132 10.23 -14.03 11.62
N ALA A 133 11.56 -14.03 11.65
CA ALA A 133 12.35 -12.79 11.82
C ALA A 133 12.22 -11.85 10.61
N ALA A 134 12.19 -12.39 9.38
CA ALA A 134 12.02 -11.60 8.16
C ALA A 134 10.63 -10.91 8.10
N TYR A 135 9.57 -11.64 8.41
CA TYR A 135 8.22 -11.07 8.52
C TYR A 135 8.13 -10.07 9.67
N GLY A 136 8.73 -10.37 10.82
CA GLY A 136 8.76 -9.46 11.98
C GLY A 136 9.45 -8.14 11.63
N LEU A 137 10.61 -8.18 10.98
CA LEU A 137 11.31 -6.98 10.52
C LEU A 137 10.46 -6.19 9.52
N HIS A 138 9.94 -6.86 8.50
CA HIS A 138 9.11 -6.22 7.49
C HIS A 138 7.88 -5.55 8.12
N ARG A 139 7.19 -6.26 9.02
CA ARG A 139 6.01 -5.72 9.71
C ARG A 139 6.34 -4.56 10.62
N ALA A 140 7.49 -4.61 11.30
CA ALA A 140 7.98 -3.48 12.09
C ALA A 140 8.21 -2.24 11.23
N MET A 141 8.80 -2.41 10.02
CA MET A 141 9.01 -1.30 9.08
C MET A 141 7.67 -0.75 8.55
N ASP A 142 6.71 -1.60 8.17
CA ASP A 142 5.35 -1.22 7.77
C ASP A 142 4.69 -0.38 8.88
N THR A 143 4.68 -0.90 10.11
CA THR A 143 4.05 -0.23 11.26
C THR A 143 4.75 1.09 11.61
N THR A 144 6.09 1.12 11.53
CA THR A 144 6.85 2.36 11.74
C THR A 144 6.52 3.40 10.67
N GLY A 145 6.39 2.96 9.41
CA GLY A 145 5.96 3.83 8.31
C GLY A 145 4.55 4.38 8.53
N ALA A 146 3.61 3.52 8.91
CA ALA A 146 2.25 3.93 9.21
C ALA A 146 2.20 4.93 10.39
N PHE A 147 2.94 4.66 11.46
CA PHE A 147 3.04 5.57 12.60
C PHE A 147 3.64 6.93 12.21
N ALA A 148 4.76 6.93 11.50
CA ALA A 148 5.42 8.16 11.06
C ALA A 148 4.58 8.98 10.07
N GLY A 149 3.68 8.35 9.32
CA GLY A 149 2.78 9.03 8.39
C GLY A 149 1.61 9.77 9.07
N VAL A 150 1.35 9.47 10.35
CA VAL A 150 0.28 10.13 11.14
C VAL A 150 0.76 11.44 11.78
N PHE A 151 2.06 11.57 12.04
CA PHE A 151 2.70 12.73 12.68
C PHE A 151 3.46 13.59 11.69
#